data_7cfd3e5967bbfb8a1fee087ddbec83a5
#
_entry.id   7cfd3e5967bbfb8a1fee087ddbec83a5
#
_cell.length_a   1.000
_cell.length_b   1.000
_cell.length_c   1.000
_cell.angle_alpha   90.00
_cell.angle_beta   90.00
_cell.angle_gamma   90.00
#
_symmetry.space_group_name_H-M   'P 1'
#
loop_
_entity.id
_entity.type
_entity.pdbx_description
1 polymer ?
#
loop_
_entity_poly.entity_id
_entity_poly.type
_entity_poly.pdbx_seq_one_letter_code
_entity_poly.pdbx_strand_id
1 'polypeptide(L)'
;MRRLVLVLAFAVVPLALVFGMELIGRGSVAGTWSWMVTHPKLVLLNGMLQLCVLLVVYALLGTLFPAIGVVSAIMSLMTLINYFKTKLIGQPFFPWDLFLKKESMDIAPLIAGPAAMKRVGVLIAIVVALLLLRLVLPRFGMRLVPRLALGTLALVALYSFGVRSPWAAEALSRAGVYETTWDQQQNYADNGLALAFTLNVKNSVVPKPSGYGEESISTLAQSLNEQELQVLKQTSAVKEELNGRKPNVIFIMNEAFWDPTLLTNVSFSSDPLPTVHRLQQESTSGFLLSPQYGGGTSNVEYEVLTGQSMSFLPAGSVPYQQYITKPLPSLASFFKSLGYSSLGMHTYEGWFWNRQNVYKSLGFDSFKSQEQFVDPEYKGTFIADSEMSRSIVSAVEESEEPAFIYAVTMQNHGPYDTPRYAENTIQVQGNLTPAAKSTLETYTQGAYDADQSLQMLIDHFQQSDEPTLIVFFGDHLPMLGYDYDVYKQAGFIRSSDATQWSLDELKSMHQVPFVTWSNFNMPQQTVPILSDSFLGSFVLDALHLEKPAQFAFNSGLSATLPGLLSNLAVDSAGNLYPTAPESAQAPLEQYRQLQYDQLFGQQYVAKYYSEGDISKLAGELGY
;
A
#
# COMPACT_ATOMS: atom_id res chain seq x y z
N MET A 1 22.96 -48.39 -3.81
CA MET A 1 22.95 -47.50 -2.64
C MET A 1 23.10 -46.01 -3.04
N ARG A 2 24.18 -45.52 -3.72
CA ARG A 2 24.36 -44.10 -4.07
C ARG A 2 23.21 -43.48 -4.87
N ARG A 3 22.69 -44.15 -5.90
CA ARG A 3 21.55 -43.67 -6.71
C ARG A 3 20.27 -43.58 -5.87
N LEU A 4 20.03 -44.51 -4.96
CA LEU A 4 18.87 -44.50 -4.10
C LEU A 4 18.91 -43.29 -3.12
N VAL A 5 20.07 -43.01 -2.53
CA VAL A 5 20.23 -41.81 -1.67
C VAL A 5 19.97 -40.53 -2.41
N LEU A 6 20.45 -40.39 -3.66
CA LEU A 6 20.15 -39.19 -4.48
C LEU A 6 18.64 -39.04 -4.77
N VAL A 7 17.98 -40.13 -5.18
CA VAL A 7 16.55 -40.12 -5.46
C VAL A 7 15.73 -39.80 -4.21
N LEU A 8 16.05 -40.43 -3.08
CA LEU A 8 15.38 -40.12 -1.81
C LEU A 8 15.61 -38.68 -1.35
N ALA A 9 16.84 -38.16 -1.48
CA ALA A 9 17.13 -36.80 -1.10
C ALA A 9 16.38 -35.80 -1.97
N PHE A 10 16.33 -36.00 -3.29
CA PHE A 10 15.57 -35.13 -4.21
C PHE A 10 14.05 -35.22 -4.03
N ALA A 11 13.53 -36.30 -3.45
CA ALA A 11 12.11 -36.44 -3.12
C ALA A 11 11.77 -35.83 -1.74
N VAL A 12 12.60 -36.09 -0.73
CA VAL A 12 12.28 -35.72 0.67
C VAL A 12 12.69 -34.31 1.04
N VAL A 13 13.89 -33.86 0.61
CA VAL A 13 14.41 -32.55 1.00
C VAL A 13 13.52 -31.39 0.55
N PRO A 14 13.01 -31.35 -0.70
CA PRO A 14 12.10 -30.28 -1.13
C PRO A 14 10.83 -30.19 -0.27
N LEU A 15 10.21 -31.32 0.04
CA LEU A 15 9.00 -31.37 0.88
C LEU A 15 9.29 -30.95 2.34
N ALA A 16 10.45 -31.34 2.87
CA ALA A 16 10.90 -30.91 4.20
C ALA A 16 11.16 -29.39 4.25
N LEU A 17 11.69 -28.82 3.17
CA LEU A 17 11.86 -27.37 3.03
C LEU A 17 10.50 -26.66 2.98
N VAL A 18 9.55 -27.15 2.19
CA VAL A 18 8.17 -26.62 2.17
C VAL A 18 7.58 -26.62 3.58
N PHE A 19 7.64 -27.78 4.27
CA PHE A 19 7.13 -27.84 5.65
C PHE A 19 7.79 -26.82 6.58
N GLY A 20 9.12 -26.69 6.52
CA GLY A 20 9.88 -25.75 7.36
C GLY A 20 9.53 -24.29 7.08
N MET A 21 9.37 -23.92 5.81
CA MET A 21 8.99 -22.58 5.38
C MET A 21 7.58 -22.22 5.85
N GLU A 22 6.62 -23.11 5.60
CA GLU A 22 5.22 -22.91 6.00
C GLU A 22 5.05 -22.92 7.52
N LEU A 23 5.83 -23.72 8.25
CA LEU A 23 5.81 -23.74 9.71
C LEU A 23 6.21 -22.38 10.31
N ILE A 24 7.21 -21.74 9.75
CA ILE A 24 7.65 -20.40 10.20
C ILE A 24 6.60 -19.36 9.83
N GLY A 25 6.08 -19.41 8.60
CA GLY A 25 5.07 -18.45 8.12
C GLY A 25 3.77 -18.53 8.90
N ARG A 26 3.24 -19.73 9.10
CA ARG A 26 1.95 -19.99 9.78
C ARG A 26 2.07 -20.00 11.32
N GLY A 27 3.28 -20.14 11.86
CA GLY A 27 3.52 -20.16 13.31
C GLY A 27 2.92 -21.37 14.06
N SER A 28 2.35 -22.37 13.37
CA SER A 28 1.63 -23.51 13.95
C SER A 28 1.91 -24.80 13.19
N VAL A 29 2.34 -25.84 13.92
CA VAL A 29 2.51 -27.20 13.37
C VAL A 29 1.19 -27.76 12.86
N ALA A 30 0.11 -27.58 13.65
CA ALA A 30 -1.22 -28.07 13.28
C ALA A 30 -1.76 -27.34 12.04
N GLY A 31 -1.62 -26.02 11.96
CA GLY A 31 -2.03 -25.21 10.81
C GLY A 31 -1.23 -25.58 9.54
N THR A 32 0.08 -25.77 9.66
CA THR A 32 0.92 -26.21 8.53
C THR A 32 0.50 -27.58 8.02
N TRP A 33 0.30 -28.53 8.94
CA TRP A 33 -0.13 -29.87 8.57
C TRP A 33 -1.52 -29.88 7.92
N SER A 34 -2.47 -29.14 8.49
CA SER A 34 -3.80 -28.97 7.92
C SER A 34 -3.74 -28.46 6.48
N TRP A 35 -2.99 -27.36 6.25
CA TRP A 35 -2.82 -26.81 4.90
C TRP A 35 -2.19 -27.82 3.93
N MET A 36 -1.17 -28.56 4.35
CA MET A 36 -0.52 -29.57 3.49
C MET A 36 -1.45 -30.71 3.09
N VAL A 37 -2.33 -31.12 4.00
CA VAL A 37 -3.28 -32.21 3.74
C VAL A 37 -4.46 -31.74 2.89
N THR A 38 -4.93 -30.51 3.10
CA THR A 38 -6.06 -29.95 2.35
C THR A 38 -5.66 -29.46 0.95
N HIS A 39 -4.37 -29.08 0.74
CA HIS A 39 -3.87 -28.56 -0.53
C HIS A 39 -2.70 -29.35 -1.13
N PRO A 40 -2.84 -30.70 -1.33
CA PRO A 40 -1.71 -31.55 -1.73
C PRO A 40 -1.09 -31.16 -3.08
N LYS A 41 -1.87 -30.60 -4.01
CA LYS A 41 -1.36 -30.13 -5.31
C LYS A 41 -0.46 -28.91 -5.17
N LEU A 42 -0.82 -27.97 -4.28
CA LEU A 42 0.00 -26.77 -4.00
C LEU A 42 1.29 -27.17 -3.28
N VAL A 43 1.23 -28.12 -2.35
CA VAL A 43 2.42 -28.68 -1.69
C VAL A 43 3.38 -29.31 -2.72
N LEU A 44 2.86 -30.07 -3.68
CA LEU A 44 3.66 -30.65 -4.76
C LEU A 44 4.28 -29.60 -5.67
N LEU A 45 3.55 -28.52 -6.01
CA LEU A 45 4.10 -27.41 -6.79
C LEU A 45 5.21 -26.68 -6.04
N ASN A 46 4.99 -26.32 -4.76
CA ASN A 46 6.02 -25.74 -3.92
C ASN A 46 7.25 -26.67 -3.82
N GLY A 47 7.02 -27.96 -3.61
CA GLY A 47 8.09 -28.99 -3.58
C GLY A 47 8.84 -29.09 -4.91
N MET A 48 8.14 -29.01 -6.04
CA MET A 48 8.76 -29.01 -7.37
C MET A 48 9.63 -27.76 -7.59
N LEU A 49 9.18 -26.59 -7.19
CA LEU A 49 10.00 -25.37 -7.25
C LEU A 49 11.25 -25.50 -6.39
N GLN A 50 11.12 -26.02 -5.15
CA GLN A 50 12.26 -26.28 -4.27
C GLN A 50 13.21 -27.32 -4.87
N LEU A 51 12.69 -28.37 -5.53
CA LEU A 51 13.50 -29.33 -6.25
C LEU A 51 14.28 -28.68 -7.40
N CYS A 52 13.63 -27.81 -8.17
CA CYS A 52 14.31 -27.09 -9.25
C CYS A 52 15.48 -26.23 -8.72
N VAL A 53 15.27 -25.48 -7.62
CA VAL A 53 16.34 -24.72 -6.98
C VAL A 53 17.47 -25.63 -6.51
N LEU A 54 17.13 -26.76 -5.87
CA LEU A 54 18.12 -27.75 -5.42
C LEU A 54 18.92 -28.33 -6.60
N LEU A 55 18.27 -28.66 -7.71
CA LEU A 55 18.93 -29.19 -8.91
C LEU A 55 19.88 -28.15 -9.56
N VAL A 56 19.49 -26.88 -9.61
CA VAL A 56 20.36 -25.80 -10.09
C VAL A 56 21.59 -25.67 -9.21
N VAL A 57 21.43 -25.56 -7.90
CA VAL A 57 22.54 -25.43 -6.96
C VAL A 57 23.42 -26.70 -6.96
N TYR A 58 22.81 -27.89 -7.05
CA TYR A 58 23.53 -29.15 -7.19
C TYR A 58 24.31 -29.22 -8.52
N ALA A 59 23.76 -28.71 -9.60
CA ALA A 59 24.46 -28.64 -10.88
C ALA A 59 25.71 -27.77 -10.79
N LEU A 60 25.68 -26.69 -10.03
CA LEU A 60 26.81 -25.78 -9.84
C LEU A 60 27.86 -26.41 -8.88
N LEU A 61 27.43 -26.87 -7.71
CA LEU A 61 28.35 -27.35 -6.66
C LEU A 61 28.88 -28.78 -6.88
N GLY A 62 28.15 -29.59 -7.62
CA GLY A 62 28.53 -30.97 -7.99
C GLY A 62 28.42 -32.01 -6.90
N THR A 63 28.02 -31.63 -5.69
CA THR A 63 27.87 -32.52 -4.52
C THR A 63 26.57 -32.22 -3.78
N LEU A 64 25.91 -33.28 -3.27
CA LEU A 64 24.56 -33.21 -2.71
C LEU A 64 24.48 -32.41 -1.41
N PHE A 65 25.27 -32.75 -0.39
CA PHE A 65 25.14 -32.13 0.93
C PHE A 65 25.43 -30.62 0.95
N PRO A 66 26.47 -30.11 0.28
CA PRO A 66 26.65 -28.67 0.12
C PRO A 66 25.48 -28.00 -0.62
N ALA A 67 24.91 -28.68 -1.64
CA ALA A 67 23.74 -28.13 -2.33
C ALA A 67 22.53 -28.01 -1.41
N ILE A 68 22.24 -29.04 -0.61
CA ILE A 68 21.18 -29.01 0.40
C ILE A 68 21.45 -27.89 1.41
N GLY A 69 22.67 -27.77 1.92
CA GLY A 69 23.04 -26.72 2.89
C GLY A 69 22.82 -25.30 2.34
N VAL A 70 23.27 -25.04 1.12
CA VAL A 70 23.10 -23.75 0.46
C VAL A 70 21.61 -23.44 0.21
N VAL A 71 20.86 -24.41 -0.32
CA VAL A 71 19.42 -24.22 -0.59
C VAL A 71 18.65 -24.01 0.72
N SER A 72 18.95 -24.79 1.77
CA SER A 72 18.33 -24.59 3.08
C SER A 72 18.63 -23.21 3.65
N ALA A 73 19.85 -22.68 3.47
CA ALA A 73 20.21 -21.33 3.89
C ALA A 73 19.40 -20.26 3.15
N ILE A 74 19.33 -20.37 1.81
CA ILE A 74 18.58 -19.41 0.98
C ILE A 74 17.10 -19.43 1.37
N MET A 75 16.49 -20.61 1.46
CA MET A 75 15.07 -20.74 1.79
C MET A 75 14.75 -20.27 3.21
N SER A 76 15.62 -20.55 4.17
CA SER A 76 15.48 -20.05 5.53
C SER A 76 15.57 -18.53 5.60
N LEU A 77 16.51 -17.92 4.87
CA LEU A 77 16.66 -16.48 4.79
C LEU A 77 15.40 -15.84 4.16
N MET A 78 14.93 -16.36 3.03
CA MET A 78 13.69 -15.89 2.39
C MET A 78 12.51 -15.96 3.35
N THR A 79 12.38 -17.05 4.09
CA THR A 79 11.28 -17.25 5.05
C THR A 79 11.35 -16.25 6.20
N LEU A 80 12.55 -16.00 6.74
CA LEU A 80 12.74 -15.00 7.81
C LEU A 80 12.43 -13.59 7.32
N ILE A 81 12.92 -13.21 6.14
CA ILE A 81 12.63 -11.91 5.55
C ILE A 81 11.12 -11.78 5.36
N ASN A 82 10.46 -12.79 4.78
CA ASN A 82 9.02 -12.79 4.61
C ASN A 82 8.28 -12.62 5.95
N TYR A 83 8.64 -13.40 6.95
CA TYR A 83 8.01 -13.34 8.28
C TYR A 83 8.10 -11.95 8.91
N PHE A 84 9.29 -11.34 8.91
CA PHE A 84 9.49 -10.02 9.50
C PHE A 84 8.84 -8.92 8.67
N LYS A 85 8.99 -8.98 7.34
CA LYS A 85 8.37 -8.00 6.45
C LYS A 85 6.85 -7.99 6.58
N THR A 86 6.22 -9.16 6.60
CA THR A 86 4.77 -9.28 6.82
C THR A 86 4.34 -8.71 8.18
N LYS A 87 5.13 -8.95 9.24
CA LYS A 87 4.81 -8.43 10.58
C LYS A 87 5.01 -6.93 10.74
N LEU A 88 6.03 -6.36 10.10
CA LEU A 88 6.40 -4.95 10.31
C LEU A 88 5.68 -4.00 9.37
N ILE A 89 5.48 -4.42 8.13
CA ILE A 89 4.96 -3.56 7.07
C ILE A 89 3.73 -4.14 6.35
N GLY A 90 3.16 -5.24 6.85
CA GLY A 90 1.96 -5.82 6.28
C GLY A 90 2.11 -6.41 4.86
N GLN A 91 3.36 -6.55 4.36
CA GLN A 91 3.61 -7.03 3.00
C GLN A 91 4.52 -8.25 2.99
N PRO A 92 4.28 -9.27 2.16
CA PRO A 92 5.19 -10.41 2.03
C PRO A 92 6.50 -10.04 1.33
N PHE A 93 7.42 -11.00 1.27
CA PHE A 93 8.69 -10.87 0.57
C PHE A 93 8.52 -11.13 -0.93
N PHE A 94 8.80 -10.12 -1.75
CA PHE A 94 8.61 -10.15 -3.20
C PHE A 94 9.92 -10.34 -3.99
N PRO A 95 9.85 -10.79 -5.27
CA PRO A 95 11.04 -10.93 -6.11
C PRO A 95 11.85 -9.63 -6.30
N TRP A 96 11.19 -8.49 -6.38
CA TRP A 96 11.85 -7.19 -6.53
C TRP A 96 12.56 -6.70 -5.27
N ASP A 97 12.19 -7.19 -4.09
CA ASP A 97 12.90 -6.87 -2.84
C ASP A 97 14.38 -7.31 -2.88
N LEU A 98 14.72 -8.29 -3.73
CA LEU A 98 16.12 -8.71 -3.93
C LEU A 98 17.01 -7.59 -4.49
N PHE A 99 16.42 -6.57 -5.09
CA PHE A 99 17.12 -5.43 -5.69
C PHE A 99 17.15 -4.20 -4.77
N LEU A 100 16.37 -4.20 -3.67
CA LEU A 100 16.25 -3.10 -2.71
C LEU A 100 17.35 -3.20 -1.64
N LYS A 101 18.55 -2.68 -1.93
CA LYS A 101 19.74 -2.85 -1.06
C LYS A 101 19.68 -2.03 0.22
N LYS A 102 19.15 -0.80 0.17
CA LYS A 102 19.22 0.15 1.29
C LYS A 102 18.21 -0.19 2.38
N GLU A 103 16.99 -0.48 2.02
CA GLU A 103 15.89 -0.76 2.96
C GLU A 103 16.07 -2.07 3.72
N SER A 104 16.66 -3.09 3.09
CA SER A 104 16.99 -4.35 3.77
C SER A 104 17.98 -4.13 4.91
N MET A 105 18.85 -3.11 4.83
CA MET A 105 19.79 -2.73 5.90
C MET A 105 19.11 -1.89 6.98
N ASP A 106 18.16 -1.05 6.63
CA ASP A 106 17.46 -0.15 7.57
C ASP A 106 16.44 -0.92 8.43
N ILE A 107 15.84 -2.00 7.91
CA ILE A 107 14.95 -2.89 8.67
C ILE A 107 15.74 -3.84 9.60
N ALA A 108 16.99 -4.14 9.28
CA ALA A 108 17.81 -5.08 10.05
C ALA A 108 17.90 -4.76 11.57
N PRO A 109 18.05 -3.51 12.03
CA PRO A 109 18.06 -3.16 13.46
C PRO A 109 16.72 -3.45 14.16
N LEU A 110 15.58 -3.27 13.49
CA LEU A 110 14.25 -3.55 14.04
C LEU A 110 14.02 -5.05 14.27
N ILE A 111 14.72 -5.88 13.49
CA ILE A 111 14.67 -7.35 13.58
C ILE A 111 15.67 -7.86 14.65
N ALA A 112 16.61 -7.05 15.11
CA ALA A 112 17.73 -7.45 15.98
C ALA A 112 17.36 -7.71 17.46
N GLY A 113 16.10 -7.95 17.78
CA GLY A 113 15.70 -8.37 19.13
C GLY A 113 16.32 -9.73 19.54
N PRO A 114 16.55 -9.97 20.86
CA PRO A 114 17.22 -11.18 21.35
C PRO A 114 16.59 -12.50 20.87
N ALA A 115 15.27 -12.54 20.73
CA ALA A 115 14.54 -13.72 20.23
C ALA A 115 14.77 -13.96 18.73
N ALA A 116 14.86 -12.91 17.94
CA ALA A 116 15.13 -13.00 16.51
C ALA A 116 16.59 -13.41 16.25
N MET A 117 17.54 -12.81 16.97
CA MET A 117 18.97 -13.20 16.91
C MET A 117 19.18 -14.67 17.28
N LYS A 118 18.44 -15.20 18.26
CA LYS A 118 18.48 -16.63 18.61
C LYS A 118 18.00 -17.52 17.46
N ARG A 119 16.92 -17.14 16.76
CA ARG A 119 16.39 -17.88 15.59
C ARG A 119 17.38 -17.86 14.43
N VAL A 120 17.95 -16.71 14.12
CA VAL A 120 19.00 -16.56 13.11
C VAL A 120 20.22 -17.42 13.47
N GLY A 121 20.68 -17.38 14.72
CA GLY A 121 21.78 -18.20 15.22
C GLY A 121 21.53 -19.71 15.06
N VAL A 122 20.33 -20.20 15.36
CA VAL A 122 19.94 -21.60 15.17
C VAL A 122 19.98 -21.99 13.68
N LEU A 123 19.47 -21.14 12.79
CA LEU A 123 19.49 -21.40 11.35
C LEU A 123 20.92 -21.43 10.80
N ILE A 124 21.78 -20.49 11.22
CA ILE A 124 23.21 -20.48 10.85
C ILE A 124 23.87 -21.79 11.33
N ALA A 125 23.60 -22.20 12.56
CA ALA A 125 24.16 -23.45 13.11
C ALA A 125 23.72 -24.69 12.31
N ILE A 126 22.45 -24.76 11.89
CA ILE A 126 21.92 -25.85 11.04
C ILE A 126 22.62 -25.86 9.67
N VAL A 127 22.76 -24.68 9.04
CA VAL A 127 23.42 -24.55 7.74
C VAL A 127 24.89 -24.97 7.84
N VAL A 128 25.59 -24.47 8.85
CA VAL A 128 27.00 -24.85 9.11
C VAL A 128 27.13 -26.36 9.35
N ALA A 129 26.24 -26.96 10.14
CA ALA A 129 26.23 -28.38 10.37
C ALA A 129 26.01 -29.18 9.06
N LEU A 130 25.08 -28.76 8.21
CA LEU A 130 24.82 -29.38 6.90
C LEU A 130 26.04 -29.24 5.96
N LEU A 131 26.73 -28.11 5.99
CA LEU A 131 27.95 -27.92 5.22
C LEU A 131 29.11 -28.79 5.76
N LEU A 132 29.23 -28.92 7.08
CA LEU A 132 30.25 -29.77 7.73
C LEU A 132 30.01 -31.26 7.51
N LEU A 133 28.76 -31.70 7.27
CA LEU A 133 28.46 -33.08 6.89
C LEU A 133 29.24 -33.55 5.64
N ARG A 134 29.67 -32.62 4.79
CA ARG A 134 30.58 -32.89 3.65
C ARG A 134 31.89 -33.52 4.07
N LEU A 135 32.37 -33.22 5.27
CA LEU A 135 33.66 -33.73 5.77
C LEU A 135 33.58 -35.19 6.20
N VAL A 136 32.39 -35.64 6.63
CA VAL A 136 32.15 -36.96 7.21
C VAL A 136 31.45 -37.91 6.21
N LEU A 137 30.55 -37.37 5.37
CA LEU A 137 29.72 -38.17 4.47
C LEU A 137 30.36 -38.36 3.08
N PRO A 138 30.14 -39.52 2.42
CA PRO A 138 30.68 -39.79 1.10
C PRO A 138 30.14 -38.77 0.07
N ARG A 139 30.95 -38.43 -0.92
CA ARG A 139 30.59 -37.52 -2.01
C ARG A 139 29.52 -38.19 -2.91
N PHE A 140 28.28 -37.67 -2.86
CA PHE A 140 27.22 -38.04 -3.79
C PHE A 140 27.19 -37.05 -4.94
N GLY A 141 27.81 -37.42 -6.06
CA GLY A 141 27.88 -36.60 -7.28
C GLY A 141 27.47 -37.37 -8.51
N MET A 142 26.96 -36.67 -9.52
CA MET A 142 26.69 -37.14 -10.86
C MET A 142 27.83 -36.76 -11.81
N ARG A 143 27.93 -37.41 -12.97
CA ARG A 143 28.80 -36.98 -14.08
C ARG A 143 28.38 -35.58 -14.53
N LEU A 144 29.35 -34.80 -15.03
CA LEU A 144 29.17 -33.39 -15.36
C LEU A 144 28.00 -33.14 -16.35
N VAL A 145 27.98 -33.87 -17.46
CA VAL A 145 26.99 -33.66 -18.53
C VAL A 145 25.54 -33.87 -18.05
N PRO A 146 25.15 -35.03 -17.47
CA PRO A 146 23.76 -35.22 -16.99
C PRO A 146 23.44 -34.28 -15.84
N ARG A 147 24.41 -33.87 -15.03
CA ARG A 147 24.23 -32.92 -13.93
C ARG A 147 23.88 -31.52 -14.46
N LEU A 148 24.63 -31.02 -15.44
CA LEU A 148 24.36 -29.75 -16.08
C LEU A 148 23.03 -29.78 -16.85
N ALA A 149 22.72 -30.86 -17.56
CA ALA A 149 21.44 -31.02 -18.27
C ALA A 149 20.24 -30.93 -17.30
N LEU A 150 20.30 -31.59 -16.14
CA LEU A 150 19.26 -31.46 -15.11
C LEU A 150 19.16 -30.05 -14.54
N GLY A 151 20.29 -29.39 -14.27
CA GLY A 151 20.31 -28.02 -13.79
C GLY A 151 19.71 -27.04 -14.82
N THR A 152 20.04 -27.20 -16.10
CA THR A 152 19.46 -26.39 -17.18
C THR A 152 17.95 -26.62 -17.30
N LEU A 153 17.50 -27.87 -17.27
CA LEU A 153 16.07 -28.18 -17.30
C LEU A 153 15.32 -27.53 -16.10
N ALA A 154 15.90 -27.63 -14.92
CA ALA A 154 15.35 -27.02 -13.71
C ALA A 154 15.31 -25.46 -13.82
N LEU A 155 16.35 -24.84 -14.38
CA LEU A 155 16.39 -23.41 -14.59
C LEU A 155 15.31 -22.96 -15.61
N VAL A 156 15.15 -23.72 -16.70
CA VAL A 156 14.09 -23.46 -17.69
C VAL A 156 12.71 -23.61 -17.06
N ALA A 157 12.51 -24.59 -16.18
CA ALA A 157 11.25 -24.75 -15.46
C ALA A 157 10.98 -23.55 -14.52
N LEU A 158 11.95 -23.15 -13.70
CA LEU A 158 11.83 -21.96 -12.82
C LEU A 158 11.50 -20.70 -13.62
N TYR A 159 12.23 -20.46 -14.70
CA TYR A 159 11.95 -19.34 -15.60
C TYR A 159 10.53 -19.41 -16.18
N SER A 160 10.11 -20.56 -16.67
CA SER A 160 8.80 -20.74 -17.27
C SER A 160 7.64 -20.52 -16.28
N PHE A 161 7.79 -20.94 -15.02
CA PHE A 161 6.82 -20.64 -13.97
C PHE A 161 6.84 -19.15 -13.59
N GLY A 162 8.02 -18.54 -13.52
CA GLY A 162 8.17 -17.12 -13.20
C GLY A 162 7.55 -16.19 -14.24
N VAL A 163 7.75 -16.47 -15.55
CA VAL A 163 7.18 -15.66 -16.64
C VAL A 163 5.80 -16.13 -17.12
N ARG A 164 5.27 -17.19 -16.51
CA ARG A 164 3.99 -17.81 -16.90
C ARG A 164 3.91 -18.25 -18.36
N SER A 165 4.88 -19.02 -18.82
CA SER A 165 4.78 -19.66 -20.14
C SER A 165 3.49 -20.47 -20.28
N PRO A 166 2.94 -20.68 -21.51
CA PRO A 166 1.64 -21.33 -21.71
C PRO A 166 1.48 -22.67 -20.97
N TRP A 167 2.51 -23.53 -21.02
CA TRP A 167 2.47 -24.81 -20.32
C TRP A 167 2.50 -24.70 -18.78
N ALA A 168 3.22 -23.68 -18.25
CA ALA A 168 3.25 -23.43 -16.81
C ALA A 168 1.91 -22.85 -16.33
N ALA A 169 1.30 -21.94 -17.10
CA ALA A 169 -0.04 -21.42 -16.82
C ALA A 169 -1.08 -22.54 -16.78
N GLU A 170 -1.04 -23.47 -17.73
CA GLU A 170 -1.92 -24.64 -17.75
C GLU A 170 -1.69 -25.58 -16.54
N ALA A 171 -0.42 -25.80 -16.15
CA ALA A 171 -0.09 -26.60 -14.97
C ALA A 171 -0.61 -25.97 -13.68
N LEU A 172 -0.49 -24.64 -13.53
CA LEU A 172 -1.03 -23.88 -12.39
C LEU A 172 -2.55 -23.97 -12.33
N SER A 173 -3.23 -23.76 -13.46
CA SER A 173 -4.69 -23.88 -13.56
C SER A 173 -5.19 -25.29 -13.16
N ARG A 174 -4.57 -26.34 -13.69
CA ARG A 174 -4.92 -27.74 -13.33
C ARG A 174 -4.64 -28.06 -11.86
N ALA A 175 -3.70 -27.39 -11.24
CA ALA A 175 -3.43 -27.52 -9.81
C ALA A 175 -4.44 -26.78 -8.95
N GLY A 176 -5.24 -25.90 -9.53
CA GLY A 176 -6.20 -25.06 -8.81
C GLY A 176 -5.53 -23.86 -8.13
N VAL A 177 -4.43 -23.36 -8.71
CA VAL A 177 -3.78 -22.16 -8.22
C VAL A 177 -4.66 -20.95 -8.51
N TYR A 178 -5.02 -20.24 -7.48
CA TYR A 178 -5.71 -18.96 -7.53
C TYR A 178 -4.78 -17.85 -7.01
N GLU A 179 -4.68 -16.72 -7.71
CA GLU A 179 -3.89 -15.59 -7.28
C GLU A 179 -4.81 -14.49 -6.77
N THR A 180 -4.71 -14.20 -5.48
CA THR A 180 -5.33 -13.02 -4.87
C THR A 180 -4.38 -11.84 -5.09
N THR A 181 -4.56 -11.14 -6.21
CA THR A 181 -3.61 -10.07 -6.62
C THR A 181 -3.74 -8.82 -5.75
N TRP A 182 -4.91 -8.55 -5.21
CA TRP A 182 -5.24 -7.41 -4.36
C TRP A 182 -4.91 -7.64 -2.88
N ASP A 183 -4.78 -8.88 -2.43
CA ASP A 183 -4.33 -9.25 -1.08
C ASP A 183 -3.16 -10.23 -1.18
N GLN A 184 -1.95 -9.69 -1.09
CA GLN A 184 -0.75 -10.49 -1.22
C GLN A 184 -0.45 -11.32 0.04
N GLN A 185 -0.93 -10.92 1.22
CA GLN A 185 -0.82 -11.76 2.43
C GLN A 185 -1.65 -13.04 2.25
N GLN A 186 -2.90 -12.89 1.80
CA GLN A 186 -3.77 -14.03 1.50
C GLN A 186 -3.20 -14.89 0.37
N ASN A 187 -2.68 -14.27 -0.71
CA ASN A 187 -2.03 -14.98 -1.81
C ASN A 187 -0.88 -15.90 -1.35
N TYR A 188 -0.06 -15.41 -0.40
CA TYR A 188 1.04 -16.20 0.18
C TYR A 188 0.54 -17.25 1.17
N ALA A 189 -0.50 -16.96 1.92
CA ALA A 189 -1.14 -17.93 2.83
C ALA A 189 -1.76 -19.11 2.07
N ASP A 190 -2.46 -18.86 0.97
CA ASP A 190 -3.14 -19.89 0.17
C ASP A 190 -2.15 -20.72 -0.64
N ASN A 191 -1.28 -20.07 -1.39
CA ASN A 191 -0.41 -20.75 -2.36
C ASN A 191 0.91 -21.27 -1.77
N GLY A 192 1.28 -20.82 -0.58
CA GLY A 192 2.59 -21.09 0.04
C GLY A 192 3.69 -20.17 -0.49
N LEU A 193 4.70 -19.91 0.36
CA LEU A 193 5.72 -18.88 0.13
C LEU A 193 6.48 -19.06 -1.19
N ALA A 194 6.96 -20.23 -1.52
CA ALA A 194 7.79 -20.44 -2.70
C ALA A 194 7.01 -20.26 -4.00
N LEU A 195 5.77 -20.74 -4.03
CA LEU A 195 4.90 -20.61 -5.20
C LEU A 195 4.46 -19.15 -5.36
N ALA A 196 3.94 -18.51 -4.31
CA ALA A 196 3.50 -17.13 -4.36
C ALA A 196 4.64 -16.16 -4.76
N PHE A 197 5.84 -16.35 -4.21
CA PHE A 197 7.02 -15.61 -4.64
C PHE A 197 7.31 -15.80 -6.14
N THR A 198 7.25 -17.05 -6.63
CA THR A 198 7.49 -17.34 -8.07
C THR A 198 6.41 -16.73 -8.95
N LEU A 199 5.15 -16.75 -8.53
CA LEU A 199 4.04 -16.14 -9.25
C LEU A 199 4.20 -14.62 -9.40
N ASN A 200 4.82 -13.97 -8.43
CA ASN A 200 5.09 -12.54 -8.47
C ASN A 200 6.31 -12.13 -9.33
N VAL A 201 7.10 -13.07 -9.85
CA VAL A 201 8.24 -12.73 -10.74
C VAL A 201 7.79 -11.95 -11.98
N LYS A 202 6.66 -12.33 -12.58
CA LYS A 202 6.09 -11.60 -13.73
C LYS A 202 5.77 -10.13 -13.40
N ASN A 203 5.41 -9.85 -12.15
CA ASN A 203 5.03 -8.53 -11.66
C ASN A 203 6.25 -7.61 -11.42
N SER A 204 7.47 -8.12 -11.59
CA SER A 204 8.69 -7.31 -11.47
C SER A 204 8.90 -6.35 -12.64
N VAL A 205 8.10 -6.44 -13.70
CA VAL A 205 8.19 -5.60 -14.89
C VAL A 205 6.83 -4.97 -15.18
N VAL A 206 6.80 -3.65 -15.27
CA VAL A 206 5.60 -2.91 -15.67
C VAL A 206 5.55 -2.86 -17.20
N PRO A 207 4.53 -3.44 -17.85
CA PRO A 207 4.45 -3.45 -19.30
C PRO A 207 4.15 -2.06 -19.86
N LYS A 208 4.78 -1.73 -20.99
CA LYS A 208 4.48 -0.50 -21.72
C LYS A 208 3.03 -0.55 -22.22
N PRO A 209 2.19 0.49 -21.94
CA PRO A 209 0.82 0.55 -22.43
C PRO A 209 0.72 0.56 -23.96
N SER A 210 -0.40 0.05 -24.48
CA SER A 210 -0.67 0.09 -25.91
C SER A 210 -0.81 1.54 -26.39
N GLY A 211 -0.26 1.83 -27.56
CA GLY A 211 -0.33 3.18 -28.15
C GLY A 211 0.47 4.28 -27.41
N TYR A 212 1.21 3.96 -26.33
CA TYR A 212 2.02 4.96 -25.64
C TYR A 212 3.16 5.47 -26.55
N GLY A 213 3.22 6.78 -26.72
CA GLY A 213 4.25 7.49 -27.47
C GLY A 213 4.12 9.00 -27.31
N GLU A 214 5.06 9.76 -27.90
CA GLU A 214 5.09 11.22 -27.79
C GLU A 214 3.82 11.87 -28.35
N GLU A 215 3.39 11.45 -29.54
CA GLU A 215 2.18 11.98 -30.18
C GLU A 215 0.91 11.77 -29.34
N SER A 216 0.71 10.54 -28.81
CA SER A 216 -0.48 10.24 -27.99
C SER A 216 -0.50 11.06 -26.69
N ILE A 217 0.65 11.20 -26.02
CA ILE A 217 0.75 11.95 -24.77
C ILE A 217 0.62 13.46 -25.02
N SER A 218 1.26 13.99 -26.05
CA SER A 218 1.16 15.42 -26.39
C SER A 218 -0.27 15.82 -26.79
N THR A 219 -0.96 14.98 -27.57
CA THR A 219 -2.38 15.19 -27.93
C THR A 219 -3.27 15.17 -26.69
N LEU A 220 -3.04 14.22 -25.77
CA LEU A 220 -3.78 14.15 -24.51
C LEU A 220 -3.52 15.40 -23.65
N ALA A 221 -2.26 15.79 -23.46
CA ALA A 221 -1.89 16.99 -22.70
C ALA A 221 -2.53 18.27 -23.27
N GLN A 222 -2.54 18.40 -24.61
CA GLN A 222 -3.20 19.53 -25.26
C GLN A 222 -4.69 19.55 -24.97
N SER A 223 -5.40 18.42 -25.10
CA SER A 223 -6.84 18.37 -24.84
C SER A 223 -7.19 18.68 -23.38
N LEU A 224 -6.37 18.24 -22.43
CA LEU A 224 -6.54 18.54 -21.01
C LEU A 224 -6.34 20.04 -20.73
N ASN A 225 -5.31 20.64 -21.30
CA ASN A 225 -5.06 22.07 -21.15
C ASN A 225 -6.22 22.92 -21.72
N GLU A 226 -6.76 22.56 -22.89
CA GLU A 226 -7.92 23.25 -23.46
C GLU A 226 -9.18 23.13 -22.57
N GLN A 227 -9.41 21.97 -21.94
CA GLN A 227 -10.50 21.74 -21.00
C GLN A 227 -10.32 22.59 -19.73
N GLU A 228 -9.13 22.58 -19.13
CA GLU A 228 -8.83 23.38 -17.93
C GLU A 228 -9.05 24.87 -18.17
N LEU A 229 -8.62 25.41 -19.30
CA LEU A 229 -8.85 26.81 -19.67
C LEU A 229 -10.36 27.16 -19.76
N GLN A 230 -11.21 26.22 -20.12
CA GLN A 230 -12.67 26.45 -20.13
C GLN A 230 -13.25 26.42 -18.71
N VAL A 231 -12.77 25.54 -17.83
CA VAL A 231 -13.21 25.47 -16.42
C VAL A 231 -12.81 26.77 -15.69
N LEU A 232 -11.57 27.22 -15.87
CA LEU A 232 -11.06 28.42 -15.20
C LEU A 232 -11.74 29.72 -15.62
N LYS A 233 -12.38 29.77 -16.78
CA LYS A 233 -13.20 30.91 -17.22
C LYS A 233 -14.56 31.00 -16.51
N GLN A 234 -14.97 29.96 -15.80
CA GLN A 234 -16.22 29.98 -15.05
C GLN A 234 -16.02 30.75 -13.74
N THR A 235 -17.05 31.46 -13.31
CA THR A 235 -17.07 32.13 -12.00
C THR A 235 -17.12 31.11 -10.89
N SER A 236 -16.37 31.36 -9.80
CA SER A 236 -16.34 30.49 -8.61
C SER A 236 -16.62 31.33 -7.37
N ALA A 237 -17.64 30.93 -6.60
CA ALA A 237 -17.98 31.59 -5.34
C ALA A 237 -16.81 31.55 -4.34
N VAL A 238 -16.06 30.44 -4.32
CA VAL A 238 -14.87 30.29 -3.47
C VAL A 238 -13.78 31.30 -3.85
N LYS A 239 -13.52 31.46 -5.15
CA LYS A 239 -12.52 32.43 -5.64
C LYS A 239 -12.94 33.87 -5.34
N GLU A 240 -14.24 34.20 -5.48
CA GLU A 240 -14.77 35.52 -5.12
C GLU A 240 -14.63 35.81 -3.62
N GLU A 241 -14.92 34.84 -2.75
CA GLU A 241 -14.81 34.99 -1.30
C GLU A 241 -13.37 35.12 -0.84
N LEU A 242 -12.47 34.35 -1.39
CA LEU A 242 -11.04 34.42 -1.10
C LEU A 242 -10.44 35.76 -1.55
N ASN A 243 -11.04 36.43 -2.55
CA ASN A 243 -10.65 37.75 -3.04
C ASN A 243 -9.12 37.86 -3.27
N GLY A 244 -8.54 36.89 -3.94
CA GLY A 244 -7.10 36.83 -4.23
C GLY A 244 -6.23 36.32 -3.08
N ARG A 245 -6.78 36.06 -1.89
CA ARG A 245 -6.04 35.41 -0.81
C ARG A 245 -5.88 33.92 -1.15
N LYS A 246 -4.75 33.36 -0.79
CA LYS A 246 -4.47 31.91 -0.92
C LYS A 246 -4.73 31.23 0.42
N PRO A 247 -5.60 30.20 0.51
CA PRO A 247 -5.82 29.50 1.77
C PRO A 247 -4.66 28.58 2.10
N ASN A 248 -4.39 28.36 3.38
CA ASN A 248 -3.63 27.20 3.81
C ASN A 248 -4.39 25.94 3.43
N VAL A 249 -3.70 24.92 2.91
CA VAL A 249 -4.28 23.66 2.46
C VAL A 249 -3.61 22.51 3.21
N ILE A 250 -4.36 21.88 4.11
CA ILE A 250 -3.85 20.89 5.06
C ILE A 250 -4.52 19.54 4.79
N PHE A 251 -3.77 18.59 4.31
CA PHE A 251 -4.20 17.19 4.20
C PHE A 251 -3.71 16.43 5.43
N ILE A 252 -4.63 15.73 6.09
CA ILE A 252 -4.34 14.87 7.23
C ILE A 252 -4.81 13.47 6.89
N MET A 253 -3.87 12.62 6.56
CA MET A 253 -4.08 11.20 6.39
C MET A 253 -3.87 10.52 7.74
N ASN A 254 -4.96 10.10 8.36
CA ASN A 254 -4.93 9.50 9.68
C ASN A 254 -4.85 7.98 9.59
N GLU A 255 -3.84 7.43 10.26
CA GLU A 255 -3.50 5.99 10.26
C GLU A 255 -4.68 5.12 10.67
N ALA A 256 -5.05 4.21 9.78
CA ALA A 256 -6.12 3.23 9.94
C ALA A 256 -7.47 3.85 10.38
N PHE A 257 -7.73 5.12 10.01
CA PHE A 257 -8.93 5.82 10.44
C PHE A 257 -10.16 5.33 9.67
N TRP A 258 -11.07 4.71 10.41
CA TRP A 258 -12.32 4.17 9.90
C TRP A 258 -13.41 4.30 10.95
N ASP A 259 -14.65 4.45 10.52
CA ASP A 259 -15.79 4.62 11.42
C ASP A 259 -16.30 3.27 11.94
N PRO A 260 -16.04 2.91 13.21
CA PRO A 260 -16.47 1.64 13.77
C PRO A 260 -18.01 1.56 13.94
N THR A 261 -18.76 2.67 13.88
CA THR A 261 -20.21 2.66 13.95
C THR A 261 -20.89 2.05 12.72
N LEU A 262 -20.13 1.84 11.65
CA LEU A 262 -20.58 1.07 10.48
C LEU A 262 -20.78 -0.42 10.77
N LEU A 263 -20.26 -0.94 11.90
CA LEU A 263 -20.53 -2.29 12.39
C LEU A 263 -21.96 -2.36 12.96
N THR A 264 -22.87 -3.05 12.28
CA THR A 264 -24.32 -3.00 12.59
C THR A 264 -24.73 -3.82 13.82
N ASN A 265 -23.94 -4.84 14.21
CA ASN A 265 -24.29 -5.75 15.32
C ASN A 265 -23.58 -5.39 16.63
N VAL A 266 -23.00 -4.21 16.71
CA VAL A 266 -22.35 -3.67 17.91
C VAL A 266 -22.86 -2.27 18.20
N SER A 267 -22.73 -1.83 19.44
CA SER A 267 -23.02 -0.47 19.87
C SER A 267 -21.93 0.05 20.79
N PHE A 268 -21.82 1.36 20.88
CA PHE A 268 -20.81 2.08 21.64
C PHE A 268 -21.46 2.85 22.78
N SER A 269 -20.76 2.97 23.91
CA SER A 269 -21.28 3.70 25.09
C SER A 269 -21.44 5.20 24.85
N SER A 270 -20.69 5.76 23.90
CA SER A 270 -20.81 7.12 23.38
C SER A 270 -20.36 7.14 21.91
N ASP A 271 -20.66 8.23 21.21
CA ASP A 271 -20.20 8.43 19.83
C ASP A 271 -18.66 8.42 19.77
N PRO A 272 -18.04 7.52 19.00
CA PRO A 272 -16.59 7.46 18.90
C PRO A 272 -15.99 8.55 17.99
N LEU A 273 -16.79 9.19 17.12
CA LEU A 273 -16.31 10.16 16.12
C LEU A 273 -17.20 11.41 16.07
N PRO A 274 -17.44 12.11 17.21
CA PRO A 274 -18.40 13.20 17.26
C PRO A 274 -18.06 14.38 16.33
N THR A 275 -16.78 14.68 16.11
CA THR A 275 -16.34 15.74 15.19
C THR A 275 -16.60 15.37 13.74
N VAL A 276 -16.20 14.15 13.35
CA VAL A 276 -16.40 13.65 11.98
C VAL A 276 -17.88 13.54 11.66
N HIS A 277 -18.70 12.98 12.56
CA HIS A 277 -20.14 12.87 12.35
C HIS A 277 -20.86 14.22 12.24
N ARG A 278 -20.38 15.23 12.99
CA ARG A 278 -20.86 16.61 12.83
C ARG A 278 -20.47 17.17 11.47
N LEU A 279 -19.18 17.05 11.07
CA LEU A 279 -18.71 17.54 9.77
C LEU A 279 -19.38 16.85 8.59
N GLN A 280 -19.75 15.58 8.71
CA GLN A 280 -20.56 14.89 7.68
C GLN A 280 -21.91 15.55 7.43
N GLN A 281 -22.44 16.28 8.41
CA GLN A 281 -23.72 17.00 8.28
C GLN A 281 -23.54 18.46 7.86
N GLU A 282 -22.39 19.07 8.15
CA GLU A 282 -22.15 20.50 8.01
C GLU A 282 -21.22 20.87 6.85
N SER A 283 -20.42 19.92 6.36
CA SER A 283 -19.34 20.17 5.39
C SER A 283 -19.37 19.19 4.23
N THR A 284 -18.47 19.37 3.27
CA THR A 284 -18.22 18.36 2.24
C THR A 284 -17.60 17.12 2.87
N SER A 285 -18.21 15.97 2.63
CA SER A 285 -17.80 14.70 3.22
C SER A 285 -18.19 13.52 2.34
N GLY A 286 -17.66 12.35 2.65
CA GLY A 286 -18.00 11.11 1.96
C GLY A 286 -17.04 9.99 2.26
N PHE A 287 -16.83 9.13 1.27
CA PHE A 287 -15.97 7.97 1.41
C PHE A 287 -14.91 7.93 0.32
N LEU A 288 -13.68 7.61 0.71
CA LEU A 288 -12.62 7.25 -0.22
C LEU A 288 -12.59 5.73 -0.42
N LEU A 289 -12.26 5.32 -1.64
CA LEU A 289 -12.03 3.91 -1.98
C LEU A 289 -10.53 3.67 -2.00
N SER A 290 -10.02 3.16 -0.89
CA SER A 290 -8.59 2.93 -0.68
C SER A 290 -8.09 1.68 -1.42
N PRO A 291 -6.93 1.73 -2.07
CA PRO A 291 -6.30 0.56 -2.67
C PRO A 291 -5.73 -0.43 -1.63
N GLN A 292 -5.83 -0.11 -0.33
CA GLN A 292 -5.18 -0.84 0.74
C GLN A 292 -6.17 -1.32 1.81
N TYR A 293 -5.75 -2.37 2.55
CA TYR A 293 -6.41 -2.88 3.75
C TYR A 293 -5.34 -3.28 4.77
N GLY A 294 -5.48 -2.81 6.02
CA GLY A 294 -4.66 -3.24 7.15
C GLY A 294 -3.17 -2.92 7.05
N GLY A 295 -2.79 -1.99 6.19
CA GLY A 295 -1.42 -1.54 5.98
C GLY A 295 -1.18 -1.09 4.55
N GLY A 296 0.04 -0.58 4.25
CA GLY A 296 0.39 -0.08 2.93
C GLY A 296 0.12 1.41 2.74
N THR A 297 0.13 2.17 3.82
CA THR A 297 -0.08 3.63 3.91
C THR A 297 0.62 4.42 2.81
N SER A 298 1.87 4.08 2.45
CA SER A 298 2.62 4.76 1.39
C SER A 298 2.00 4.62 -0.01
N ASN A 299 1.17 3.62 -0.26
CA ASN A 299 0.45 3.46 -1.52
C ASN A 299 -0.73 4.43 -1.61
N VAL A 300 -1.38 4.73 -0.48
CA VAL A 300 -2.42 5.75 -0.39
C VAL A 300 -1.82 7.15 -0.52
N GLU A 301 -0.71 7.42 0.18
CA GLU A 301 0.06 8.67 -0.02
C GLU A 301 0.42 8.88 -1.50
N TYR A 302 0.89 7.83 -2.16
CA TYR A 302 1.21 7.87 -3.58
C TYR A 302 -0.01 8.25 -4.43
N GLU A 303 -1.16 7.63 -4.23
CA GLU A 303 -2.37 7.94 -4.98
C GLU A 303 -2.81 9.39 -4.76
N VAL A 304 -2.91 9.84 -3.50
CA VAL A 304 -3.38 11.19 -3.17
C VAL A 304 -2.41 12.26 -3.67
N LEU A 305 -1.10 12.10 -3.40
CA LEU A 305 -0.10 13.11 -3.74
C LEU A 305 0.17 13.23 -5.23
N THR A 306 0.06 12.16 -6.00
CA THR A 306 0.42 12.15 -7.42
C THR A 306 -0.78 12.10 -8.37
N GLY A 307 -1.96 11.75 -7.85
CA GLY A 307 -3.13 11.46 -8.68
C GLY A 307 -2.99 10.20 -9.53
N GLN A 308 -2.01 9.35 -9.29
CA GLN A 308 -1.76 8.10 -10.02
C GLN A 308 -2.36 6.92 -9.27
N SER A 309 -2.83 5.87 -9.98
CA SER A 309 -3.53 4.76 -9.34
C SER A 309 -2.68 3.50 -9.18
N MET A 310 -2.80 2.86 -8.02
CA MET A 310 -2.26 1.52 -7.77
C MET A 310 -2.86 0.46 -8.69
N SER A 311 -4.05 0.69 -9.24
CA SER A 311 -4.75 -0.26 -10.13
C SER A 311 -3.98 -0.59 -11.41
N PHE A 312 -3.05 0.26 -11.83
CA PHE A 312 -2.23 0.05 -13.04
C PHE A 312 -0.82 -0.48 -12.73
N LEU A 313 -0.50 -0.66 -11.48
CA LEU A 313 0.78 -1.20 -11.05
C LEU A 313 0.65 -2.70 -10.75
N PRO A 314 1.74 -3.45 -10.89
CA PRO A 314 1.75 -4.86 -10.49
C PRO A 314 1.32 -5.06 -9.05
N ALA A 315 0.59 -6.13 -8.80
CA ALA A 315 0.16 -6.50 -7.45
C ALA A 315 1.35 -6.54 -6.48
N GLY A 316 1.17 -5.96 -5.29
CA GLY A 316 2.21 -5.85 -4.28
C GLY A 316 3.27 -4.77 -4.56
N SER A 317 3.06 -3.91 -5.54
CA SER A 317 3.93 -2.76 -5.76
C SER A 317 3.91 -1.80 -4.57
N VAL A 318 5.08 -1.20 -4.31
CA VAL A 318 5.25 -0.10 -3.37
C VAL A 318 6.01 1.00 -4.11
N PRO A 319 5.32 1.97 -4.76
CA PRO A 319 5.94 2.99 -5.61
C PRO A 319 7.04 3.76 -4.90
N TYR A 320 6.89 4.06 -3.62
CA TYR A 320 7.88 4.75 -2.80
C TYR A 320 9.23 4.03 -2.74
N GLN A 321 9.21 2.72 -2.80
CA GLN A 321 10.41 1.87 -2.73
C GLN A 321 10.95 1.51 -4.10
N GLN A 322 10.06 1.38 -5.11
CA GLN A 322 10.41 0.75 -6.39
C GLN A 322 10.53 1.75 -7.53
N TYR A 323 9.65 2.76 -7.58
CA TYR A 323 9.45 3.52 -8.82
C TYR A 323 9.77 5.00 -8.71
N ILE A 324 9.61 5.63 -7.53
CA ILE A 324 9.89 7.06 -7.36
C ILE A 324 11.39 7.27 -7.13
N THR A 325 12.14 7.29 -8.22
CA THR A 325 13.61 7.46 -8.22
C THR A 325 14.05 8.77 -8.85
N LYS A 326 13.12 9.55 -9.39
CA LYS A 326 13.32 10.84 -10.06
C LYS A 326 12.20 11.81 -9.67
N PRO A 327 12.35 13.12 -9.90
CA PRO A 327 11.26 14.07 -9.66
C PRO A 327 9.96 13.64 -10.36
N LEU A 328 8.86 13.69 -9.61
CA LEU A 328 7.53 13.30 -10.05
C LEU A 328 6.55 14.44 -9.72
N PRO A 329 5.74 14.92 -10.67
CA PRO A 329 4.69 15.89 -10.40
C PRO A 329 3.74 15.42 -9.31
N SER A 330 3.43 16.32 -8.37
CA SER A 330 2.58 16.00 -7.22
C SER A 330 1.83 17.25 -6.73
N LEU A 331 0.92 17.09 -5.77
CA LEU A 331 0.30 18.21 -5.08
C LEU A 331 1.35 19.15 -4.46
N ALA A 332 2.41 18.60 -3.84
CA ALA A 332 3.46 19.41 -3.22
C ALA A 332 4.19 20.29 -4.25
N SER A 333 4.65 19.72 -5.36
CA SER A 333 5.31 20.49 -6.42
C SER A 333 4.36 21.51 -7.07
N PHE A 334 3.07 21.18 -7.18
CA PHE A 334 2.05 22.07 -7.70
C PHE A 334 1.83 23.28 -6.79
N PHE A 335 1.52 23.07 -5.51
CA PHE A 335 1.32 24.17 -4.56
C PHE A 335 2.57 25.04 -4.42
N LYS A 336 3.77 24.41 -4.42
CA LYS A 336 5.03 25.16 -4.46
C LYS A 336 5.13 26.07 -5.70
N SER A 337 4.71 25.62 -6.89
CA SER A 337 4.70 26.44 -8.11
C SER A 337 3.78 27.65 -8.00
N LEU A 338 2.75 27.55 -7.14
CA LEU A 338 1.85 28.66 -6.80
C LEU A 338 2.39 29.57 -5.69
N GLY A 339 3.60 29.33 -5.16
CA GLY A 339 4.22 30.14 -4.09
C GLY A 339 3.73 29.78 -2.69
N TYR A 340 3.40 28.53 -2.46
CA TYR A 340 3.17 27.98 -1.11
C TYR A 340 4.48 27.44 -0.52
N SER A 341 4.61 27.52 0.80
CA SER A 341 5.54 26.65 1.53
C SER A 341 4.96 25.24 1.58
N SER A 342 5.76 24.22 1.28
CA SER A 342 5.27 22.82 1.23
C SER A 342 5.99 21.95 2.26
N LEU A 343 5.22 21.38 3.20
CA LEU A 343 5.74 20.61 4.32
C LEU A 343 5.05 19.22 4.39
N GLY A 344 5.86 18.17 4.33
CA GLY A 344 5.43 16.83 4.70
C GLY A 344 5.68 16.55 6.17
N MET A 345 4.77 15.88 6.85
CA MET A 345 4.91 15.50 8.27
C MET A 345 4.58 14.03 8.50
N HIS A 346 5.34 13.38 9.38
CA HIS A 346 5.05 12.01 9.81
C HIS A 346 5.51 11.74 11.24
N THR A 347 4.64 11.22 12.08
CA THR A 347 4.94 10.92 13.49
C THR A 347 5.66 9.58 13.70
N TYR A 348 6.43 9.14 12.71
CA TYR A 348 7.27 7.95 12.76
C TYR A 348 8.61 8.18 12.06
N GLU A 349 9.47 7.16 12.03
CA GLU A 349 10.83 7.17 11.49
C GLU A 349 10.90 7.71 10.04
N GLY A 350 11.71 8.72 9.77
CA GLY A 350 11.78 9.37 8.46
C GLY A 350 12.24 8.48 7.31
N TRP A 351 13.01 7.43 7.61
CA TRP A 351 13.45 6.44 6.62
C TRP A 351 12.36 5.42 6.26
N PHE A 352 11.33 5.27 7.10
CA PHE A 352 10.28 4.28 6.88
C PHE A 352 9.50 4.58 5.59
N TRP A 353 9.29 3.55 4.75
CA TRP A 353 8.80 3.67 3.39
C TRP A 353 9.65 4.58 2.48
N ASN A 354 10.93 4.86 2.81
CA ASN A 354 11.79 5.76 2.04
C ASN A 354 11.25 7.21 1.91
N ARG A 355 10.34 7.64 2.80
CA ARG A 355 9.61 8.92 2.72
C ARG A 355 10.55 10.11 2.56
N GLN A 356 11.65 10.15 3.30
CA GLN A 356 12.62 11.25 3.23
C GLN A 356 13.13 11.54 1.82
N ASN A 357 13.38 10.49 1.01
CA ASN A 357 13.84 10.67 -0.38
C ASN A 357 12.66 10.91 -1.32
N VAL A 358 11.54 10.23 -1.09
CA VAL A 358 10.34 10.33 -1.93
C VAL A 358 9.72 11.71 -1.83
N TYR A 359 9.55 12.27 -0.64
CA TYR A 359 8.97 13.61 -0.47
C TYR A 359 9.81 14.68 -1.14
N LYS A 360 11.16 14.55 -1.11
CA LYS A 360 12.04 15.39 -1.91
C LYS A 360 11.77 15.24 -3.42
N SER A 361 11.55 14.02 -3.91
CA SER A 361 11.24 13.76 -5.32
C SER A 361 9.85 14.26 -5.71
N LEU A 362 8.91 14.30 -4.78
CA LEU A 362 7.57 14.88 -4.95
C LEU A 362 7.56 16.41 -4.85
N GLY A 363 8.68 17.05 -4.47
CA GLY A 363 8.85 18.50 -4.49
C GLY A 363 8.53 19.21 -3.19
N PHE A 364 8.34 18.52 -2.07
CA PHE A 364 8.23 19.16 -0.77
C PHE A 364 9.49 19.98 -0.43
N ASP A 365 9.30 21.15 0.17
CA ASP A 365 10.41 22.00 0.66
C ASP A 365 11.08 21.37 1.87
N SER A 366 10.28 20.77 2.76
CA SER A 366 10.77 20.14 3.98
C SER A 366 9.94 18.93 4.37
N PHE A 367 10.53 18.08 5.22
CA PHE A 367 9.88 16.91 5.79
C PHE A 367 10.21 16.78 7.26
N LYS A 368 9.19 16.83 8.12
CA LYS A 368 9.29 16.64 9.57
C LYS A 368 8.89 15.22 9.93
N SER A 369 9.84 14.45 10.42
CA SER A 369 9.63 13.08 10.91
C SER A 369 9.78 12.98 12.41
N GLN A 370 9.58 11.80 12.98
CA GLN A 370 9.61 11.56 14.43
C GLN A 370 10.80 12.21 15.12
N GLU A 371 11.97 12.22 14.49
CA GLU A 371 13.22 12.74 15.05
C GLU A 371 13.21 14.26 15.32
N GLN A 372 12.27 15.00 14.70
CA GLN A 372 12.11 16.45 14.90
C GLN A 372 10.98 16.81 15.87
N PHE A 373 10.24 15.84 16.42
CA PHE A 373 9.31 16.11 17.51
C PHE A 373 10.06 16.11 18.83
N VAL A 374 10.11 17.26 19.49
CA VAL A 374 10.86 17.46 20.74
C VAL A 374 9.96 17.13 21.93
N ASP A 375 10.35 16.12 22.69
CA ASP A 375 9.64 15.66 23.90
C ASP A 375 8.12 15.46 23.72
N PRO A 376 7.69 14.72 22.66
CA PRO A 376 6.28 14.61 22.31
C PRO A 376 5.51 13.72 23.29
N GLU A 377 4.22 13.96 23.43
CA GLU A 377 3.29 13.04 24.10
C GLU A 377 3.18 11.75 23.31
N TYR A 378 3.20 10.61 24.00
CA TYR A 378 2.96 9.30 23.43
C TYR A 378 1.62 8.72 23.90
N LYS A 379 0.89 8.12 22.97
CA LYS A 379 -0.29 7.29 23.23
C LYS A 379 0.04 5.84 22.86
N GLY A 380 0.26 5.02 23.87
CA GLY A 380 0.83 3.68 23.65
C GLY A 380 2.28 3.77 23.17
N THR A 381 2.58 3.23 21.98
CA THR A 381 3.94 3.18 21.42
C THR A 381 4.25 4.31 20.43
N PHE A 382 3.24 5.11 20.05
CA PHE A 382 3.37 6.11 18.99
C PHE A 382 3.13 7.53 19.53
N ILE A 383 3.68 8.51 18.85
CA ILE A 383 3.42 9.93 19.11
C ILE A 383 1.93 10.19 18.93
N ALA A 384 1.34 10.92 19.88
CA ALA A 384 -0.08 11.24 19.89
C ALA A 384 -0.49 12.10 18.68
N ASP A 385 -1.69 11.88 18.13
CA ASP A 385 -2.24 12.67 17.04
C ASP A 385 -2.40 14.15 17.41
N SER A 386 -2.62 14.44 18.69
CA SER A 386 -2.61 15.81 19.23
C SER A 386 -1.27 16.54 19.03
N GLU A 387 -0.13 15.82 19.03
CA GLU A 387 1.19 16.39 18.71
C GLU A 387 1.31 16.75 17.24
N MET A 388 0.75 15.93 16.36
CA MET A 388 0.65 16.27 14.94
C MET A 388 -0.15 17.55 14.76
N SER A 389 -1.31 17.66 15.41
CA SER A 389 -2.16 18.87 15.33
C SER A 389 -1.42 20.12 15.83
N ARG A 390 -0.73 20.05 16.97
CA ARG A 390 0.12 21.15 17.46
C ARG A 390 1.22 21.52 16.46
N SER A 391 1.86 20.52 15.86
CA SER A 391 2.90 20.75 14.84
C SER A 391 2.37 21.41 13.57
N ILE A 392 1.16 21.06 13.15
CA ILE A 392 0.49 21.69 11.99
C ILE A 392 0.23 23.18 12.30
N VAL A 393 -0.34 23.48 13.48
CA VAL A 393 -0.58 24.85 13.93
C VAL A 393 0.72 25.66 13.92
N SER A 394 1.77 25.19 14.58
CA SER A 394 3.06 25.89 14.62
C SER A 394 3.63 26.12 13.22
N ALA A 395 3.51 25.14 12.32
CA ALA A 395 4.04 25.25 10.96
C ALA A 395 3.29 26.32 10.14
N VAL A 396 1.99 26.47 10.32
CA VAL A 396 1.20 27.54 9.67
C VAL A 396 1.55 28.89 10.27
N GLU A 397 1.60 29.02 11.60
CA GLU A 397 1.92 30.27 12.29
C GLU A 397 3.35 30.78 12.03
N GLU A 398 4.30 29.89 11.78
CA GLU A 398 5.69 30.22 11.48
C GLU A 398 5.94 30.53 10.00
N SER A 399 4.98 30.25 9.12
CA SER A 399 5.11 30.44 7.67
C SER A 399 4.76 31.89 7.27
N GLU A 400 5.62 32.51 6.50
CA GLU A 400 5.31 33.83 5.88
C GLU A 400 4.47 33.67 4.60
N GLU A 401 4.39 32.46 4.05
CA GLU A 401 3.66 32.10 2.83
C GLU A 401 2.50 31.17 3.16
N PRO A 402 1.45 31.11 2.34
CA PRO A 402 0.40 30.14 2.54
C PRO A 402 0.99 28.72 2.55
N ALA A 403 0.55 27.88 3.47
CA ALA A 403 1.11 26.56 3.68
C ALA A 403 0.34 25.46 2.93
N PHE A 404 1.08 24.58 2.26
CA PHE A 404 0.59 23.25 1.86
C PHE A 404 1.20 22.22 2.80
N ILE A 405 0.37 21.57 3.62
CA ILE A 405 0.80 20.56 4.58
C ILE A 405 0.18 19.21 4.23
N TYR A 406 1.01 18.17 4.16
CA TYR A 406 0.58 16.79 4.07
C TYR A 406 1.07 16.01 5.30
N ALA A 407 0.16 15.75 6.22
CA ALA A 407 0.45 15.11 7.50
C ALA A 407 -0.03 13.67 7.51
N VAL A 408 0.84 12.75 7.92
CA VAL A 408 0.56 11.32 8.07
C VAL A 408 0.76 10.94 9.54
N THR A 409 -0.31 10.51 10.20
CA THR A 409 -0.23 10.13 11.62
C THR A 409 0.19 8.68 11.82
N MET A 410 0.38 8.25 13.06
CA MET A 410 0.79 6.89 13.40
C MET A 410 0.12 6.35 14.67
N GLN A 411 -0.54 7.17 15.47
CA GLN A 411 -1.02 6.79 16.79
C GLN A 411 -1.87 5.52 16.75
N ASN A 412 -2.81 5.43 15.81
CA ASN A 412 -3.75 4.31 15.74
C ASN A 412 -3.27 3.13 14.88
N HIS A 413 -1.95 3.03 14.60
CA HIS A 413 -1.39 1.86 13.91
C HIS A 413 -1.54 0.57 14.72
N GLY A 414 -1.90 -0.54 14.07
CA GLY A 414 -2.00 -1.87 14.71
C GLY A 414 -0.70 -2.36 15.38
N PRO A 415 -0.71 -3.49 16.10
CA PRO A 415 -1.85 -4.35 16.41
C PRO A 415 -2.70 -3.83 17.58
N TYR A 416 -3.96 -4.25 17.67
CA TYR A 416 -4.91 -3.80 18.69
C TYR A 416 -5.25 -4.87 19.74
N ASP A 417 -4.59 -6.01 19.70
CA ASP A 417 -4.81 -7.20 20.54
C ASP A 417 -4.12 -7.12 21.92
N THR A 418 -3.38 -6.05 22.17
CA THR A 418 -2.71 -5.79 23.45
C THR A 418 -3.20 -4.48 24.05
N PRO A 419 -3.31 -4.39 25.40
CA PRO A 419 -3.63 -3.12 26.07
C PRO A 419 -2.63 -2.04 25.67
N ARG A 420 -3.14 -0.96 25.08
CA ARG A 420 -2.33 0.16 24.59
C ARG A 420 -2.53 1.42 25.42
N TYR A 421 -3.76 1.66 25.82
CA TYR A 421 -4.16 2.85 26.57
C TYR A 421 -4.36 2.49 28.05
N ALA A 422 -4.18 3.47 28.94
CA ALA A 422 -4.43 3.27 30.38
C ALA A 422 -5.90 2.88 30.64
N GLU A 423 -6.82 3.45 29.85
CA GLU A 423 -8.25 3.16 29.88
C GLU A 423 -8.84 3.37 28.48
N ASN A 424 -9.74 2.47 28.07
CA ASN A 424 -10.60 2.67 26.92
C ASN A 424 -11.90 3.31 27.41
N THR A 425 -12.10 4.58 27.09
CA THR A 425 -13.24 5.37 27.60
C THR A 425 -14.56 4.98 26.92
N ILE A 426 -14.50 4.47 25.68
CA ILE A 426 -15.66 4.03 24.92
C ILE A 426 -15.76 2.51 24.98
N GLN A 427 -16.84 2.03 25.58
CA GLN A 427 -17.11 0.61 25.75
C GLN A 427 -17.95 0.08 24.59
N VAL A 428 -17.60 -1.12 24.11
CA VAL A 428 -18.32 -1.83 23.05
C VAL A 428 -19.29 -2.84 23.64
N GLN A 429 -20.50 -2.90 23.10
CA GLN A 429 -21.53 -3.90 23.42
C GLN A 429 -21.93 -4.63 22.14
N GLY A 430 -22.11 -5.95 22.22
CA GLY A 430 -22.49 -6.80 21.10
C GLY A 430 -22.12 -8.26 21.34
N ASN A 431 -22.48 -9.11 20.39
CA ASN A 431 -22.16 -10.54 20.47
C ASN A 431 -20.76 -10.83 19.90
N LEU A 432 -19.74 -10.32 20.60
CA LEU A 432 -18.32 -10.51 20.27
C LEU A 432 -17.65 -11.40 21.30
N THR A 433 -16.64 -12.15 20.87
CA THR A 433 -15.72 -12.80 21.83
C THR A 433 -15.00 -11.75 22.69
N PRO A 434 -14.54 -12.09 23.91
CA PRO A 434 -13.81 -11.15 24.74
C PRO A 434 -12.57 -10.55 24.04
N ALA A 435 -11.87 -11.35 23.22
CA ALA A 435 -10.72 -10.89 22.44
C ALA A 435 -11.13 -9.88 21.36
N ALA A 436 -12.15 -10.20 20.55
CA ALA A 436 -12.66 -9.30 19.51
C ALA A 436 -13.20 -7.99 20.09
N LYS A 437 -13.89 -8.06 21.24
CA LYS A 437 -14.36 -6.89 21.96
C LYS A 437 -13.20 -6.00 22.40
N SER A 438 -12.18 -6.56 23.06
CA SER A 438 -11.01 -5.83 23.53
C SER A 438 -10.24 -5.17 22.36
N THR A 439 -10.09 -5.90 21.24
CA THR A 439 -9.48 -5.39 20.02
C THR A 439 -10.25 -4.18 19.48
N LEU A 440 -11.58 -4.27 19.40
CA LEU A 440 -12.42 -3.19 18.91
C LEU A 440 -12.43 -1.98 19.85
N GLU A 441 -12.46 -2.19 21.18
CA GLU A 441 -12.38 -1.10 22.18
C GLU A 441 -11.03 -0.36 22.09
N THR A 442 -9.91 -1.08 21.94
CA THR A 442 -8.58 -0.47 21.76
C THR A 442 -8.50 0.34 20.47
N TYR A 443 -9.00 -0.19 19.37
CA TYR A 443 -9.09 0.54 18.11
C TYR A 443 -9.95 1.81 18.22
N THR A 444 -11.14 1.66 18.81
CA THR A 444 -12.12 2.75 18.97
C THR A 444 -11.56 3.90 19.80
N GLN A 445 -10.75 3.61 20.83
CA GLN A 445 -10.09 4.65 21.61
C GLN A 445 -9.11 5.47 20.75
N GLY A 446 -8.32 4.81 19.89
CA GLY A 446 -7.41 5.52 18.99
C GLY A 446 -8.15 6.35 17.93
N ALA A 447 -9.25 5.85 17.40
CA ALA A 447 -10.10 6.60 16.46
C ALA A 447 -10.76 7.82 17.12
N TYR A 448 -11.20 7.68 18.38
CA TYR A 448 -11.70 8.79 19.18
C TYR A 448 -10.62 9.87 19.43
N ASP A 449 -9.42 9.46 19.79
CA ASP A 449 -8.30 10.40 20.00
C ASP A 449 -7.95 11.17 18.69
N ALA A 450 -8.03 10.50 17.54
CA ALA A 450 -7.84 11.12 16.21
C ALA A 450 -8.94 12.15 15.91
N ASP A 451 -10.20 11.82 16.19
CA ASP A 451 -11.34 12.73 16.06
C ASP A 451 -11.18 13.98 16.94
N GLN A 452 -10.72 13.80 18.18
CA GLN A 452 -10.44 14.92 19.09
C GLN A 452 -9.27 15.79 18.61
N SER A 453 -8.26 15.19 17.96
CA SER A 453 -7.13 15.93 17.39
C SER A 453 -7.57 16.80 16.21
N LEU A 454 -8.53 16.31 15.40
CA LEU A 454 -9.18 17.11 14.35
C LEU A 454 -9.98 18.28 14.95
N GLN A 455 -10.76 18.05 16.02
CA GLN A 455 -11.49 19.12 16.70
C GLN A 455 -10.57 20.21 17.22
N MET A 456 -9.41 19.84 17.77
CA MET A 456 -8.41 20.79 18.24
C MET A 456 -7.88 21.71 17.11
N LEU A 457 -7.66 21.18 15.90
CA LEU A 457 -7.29 21.98 14.72
C LEU A 457 -8.41 22.93 14.31
N ILE A 458 -9.64 22.44 14.27
CA ILE A 458 -10.82 23.25 13.95
C ILE A 458 -10.97 24.40 14.93
N ASP A 459 -10.87 24.15 16.23
CA ASP A 459 -10.99 25.16 17.29
C ASP A 459 -9.93 26.26 17.15
N HIS A 460 -8.71 25.89 16.73
CA HIS A 460 -7.64 26.84 16.47
C HIS A 460 -7.91 27.68 15.23
N PHE A 461 -8.10 27.03 14.05
CA PHE A 461 -8.23 27.76 12.79
C PHE A 461 -9.56 28.48 12.62
N GLN A 462 -10.58 28.11 13.37
CA GLN A 462 -11.84 28.88 13.41
C GLN A 462 -11.64 30.29 13.98
N GLN A 463 -10.57 30.49 14.77
CA GLN A 463 -10.23 31.79 15.37
C GLN A 463 -9.18 32.55 14.55
N SER A 464 -8.65 31.95 13.48
CA SER A 464 -7.65 32.56 12.61
C SER A 464 -8.31 33.39 11.50
N ASP A 465 -7.68 34.54 11.20
CA ASP A 465 -8.05 35.39 10.04
C ASP A 465 -7.49 34.83 8.71
N GLU A 466 -6.59 33.84 8.77
CA GLU A 466 -6.04 33.22 7.59
C GLU A 466 -6.99 32.16 7.03
N PRO A 467 -7.36 32.24 5.74
CA PRO A 467 -8.20 31.22 5.14
C PRO A 467 -7.49 29.86 5.18
N THR A 468 -8.15 28.86 5.74
CA THR A 468 -7.59 27.53 5.91
C THR A 468 -8.60 26.45 5.53
N LEU A 469 -8.15 25.51 4.71
CA LEU A 469 -8.88 24.27 4.34
C LEU A 469 -8.18 23.07 4.96
N ILE A 470 -8.92 22.26 5.70
CA ILE A 470 -8.50 20.97 6.23
C ILE A 470 -9.21 19.85 5.46
N VAL A 471 -8.47 18.88 4.98
CA VAL A 471 -8.95 17.63 4.37
C VAL A 471 -8.48 16.47 5.26
N PHE A 472 -9.39 15.88 6.00
CA PHE A 472 -9.10 14.79 6.94
C PHE A 472 -9.69 13.48 6.43
N PHE A 473 -8.90 12.41 6.37
CA PHE A 473 -9.30 11.11 5.82
C PHE A 473 -8.48 9.96 6.40
N GLY A 474 -9.05 8.75 6.34
CA GLY A 474 -8.32 7.51 6.65
C GLY A 474 -7.52 7.00 5.45
N ASP A 475 -6.47 6.25 5.70
CA ASP A 475 -5.69 5.60 4.63
C ASP A 475 -6.23 4.21 4.27
N HIS A 476 -6.63 3.42 5.23
CA HIS A 476 -7.23 2.09 5.04
C HIS A 476 -8.01 1.64 6.28
N LEU A 477 -8.81 0.57 6.13
CA LEU A 477 -9.44 -0.06 7.29
C LEU A 477 -8.39 -0.70 8.21
N PRO A 478 -8.60 -0.69 9.54
CA PRO A 478 -7.73 -1.34 10.51
C PRO A 478 -7.78 -2.87 10.39
N MET A 479 -6.67 -3.54 10.70
CA MET A 479 -6.66 -4.99 10.84
C MET A 479 -7.21 -5.38 12.23
N LEU A 480 -8.53 -5.56 12.34
CA LEU A 480 -9.22 -5.89 13.58
C LEU A 480 -9.28 -7.41 13.81
N GLY A 481 -8.19 -7.95 14.33
CA GLY A 481 -7.99 -9.38 14.56
C GLY A 481 -7.46 -10.13 13.33
N TYR A 482 -7.00 -11.37 13.56
CA TYR A 482 -6.59 -12.25 12.47
C TYR A 482 -7.82 -12.74 11.70
N ASP A 483 -7.67 -13.01 10.40
CA ASP A 483 -8.71 -13.55 9.53
C ASP A 483 -10.01 -12.72 9.55
N TYR A 484 -9.89 -11.39 9.66
CA TYR A 484 -11.01 -10.44 9.71
C TYR A 484 -12.00 -10.70 10.87
N ASP A 485 -11.50 -11.21 11.99
CA ASP A 485 -12.31 -11.80 13.07
C ASP A 485 -13.40 -10.85 13.59
N VAL A 486 -13.06 -9.59 13.90
CA VAL A 486 -14.03 -8.60 14.40
C VAL A 486 -15.09 -8.28 13.34
N TYR A 487 -14.69 -8.04 12.09
CA TYR A 487 -15.61 -7.73 10.99
C TYR A 487 -16.61 -8.85 10.75
N LYS A 488 -16.14 -10.10 10.85
CA LYS A 488 -16.99 -11.28 10.69
C LYS A 488 -17.94 -11.47 11.87
N GLN A 489 -17.45 -11.34 13.11
CA GLN A 489 -18.30 -11.46 14.30
C GLN A 489 -19.34 -10.34 14.37
N ALA A 490 -18.99 -9.13 13.94
CA ALA A 490 -19.90 -7.99 13.85
C ALA A 490 -20.84 -8.04 12.64
N GLY A 491 -20.72 -9.04 11.76
CA GLY A 491 -21.58 -9.20 10.58
C GLY A 491 -21.31 -8.22 9.44
N PHE A 492 -20.14 -7.57 9.44
CA PHE A 492 -19.75 -6.63 8.37
C PHE A 492 -19.35 -7.36 7.09
N ILE A 493 -18.76 -8.54 7.22
CA ILE A 493 -18.49 -9.50 6.15
C ILE A 493 -18.97 -10.90 6.52
N ARG A 494 -19.24 -11.73 5.52
CA ARG A 494 -19.75 -13.10 5.72
C ARG A 494 -18.63 -14.15 5.82
N SER A 495 -17.50 -13.90 5.18
CA SER A 495 -16.39 -14.84 5.08
C SER A 495 -15.06 -14.16 5.38
N SER A 496 -14.15 -14.88 6.04
CA SER A 496 -12.74 -14.48 6.15
C SER A 496 -11.93 -14.73 4.86
N ASP A 497 -12.52 -15.42 3.89
CA ASP A 497 -11.94 -15.62 2.55
C ASP A 497 -12.43 -14.48 1.63
N ALA A 498 -11.54 -13.52 1.35
CA ALA A 498 -11.84 -12.36 0.52
C ALA A 498 -12.30 -12.72 -0.91
N THR A 499 -11.98 -13.92 -1.39
CA THR A 499 -12.43 -14.39 -2.71
C THR A 499 -13.94 -14.68 -2.75
N GLN A 500 -14.57 -14.81 -1.59
CA GLN A 500 -16.01 -15.05 -1.44
C GLN A 500 -16.81 -13.77 -1.16
N TRP A 501 -16.16 -12.62 -1.06
CA TRP A 501 -16.86 -11.37 -0.83
C TRP A 501 -17.70 -10.95 -2.03
N SER A 502 -18.89 -10.43 -1.75
CA SER A 502 -19.65 -9.68 -2.74
C SER A 502 -18.92 -8.38 -3.10
N LEU A 503 -19.29 -7.74 -4.20
CA LEU A 503 -18.74 -6.43 -4.57
C LEU A 503 -19.05 -5.36 -3.50
N ASP A 504 -20.21 -5.47 -2.82
CA ASP A 504 -20.55 -4.58 -1.71
C ASP A 504 -19.64 -4.81 -0.50
N GLU A 505 -19.38 -6.06 -0.12
CA GLU A 505 -18.42 -6.37 0.96
C GLU A 505 -17.01 -5.90 0.58
N LEU A 506 -16.57 -6.14 -0.66
CA LEU A 506 -15.28 -5.66 -1.15
C LEU A 506 -15.20 -4.13 -1.08
N LYS A 507 -16.23 -3.40 -1.56
CA LYS A 507 -16.30 -1.95 -1.44
C LYS A 507 -16.20 -1.52 0.03
N SER A 508 -17.00 -2.10 0.91
CA SER A 508 -17.02 -1.74 2.33
C SER A 508 -15.67 -1.97 3.02
N MET A 509 -14.94 -3.02 2.65
CA MET A 509 -13.61 -3.34 3.20
C MET A 509 -12.48 -2.45 2.67
N HIS A 510 -12.78 -1.60 1.66
CA HIS A 510 -11.85 -0.61 1.11
C HIS A 510 -12.35 0.84 1.26
N GLN A 511 -13.46 1.05 1.97
CA GLN A 511 -14.12 2.34 2.08
C GLN A 511 -13.77 3.02 3.40
N VAL A 512 -13.06 4.15 3.34
CA VAL A 512 -12.68 4.98 4.50
C VAL A 512 -13.38 6.33 4.46
N PRO A 513 -13.72 6.95 5.59
CA PRO A 513 -14.36 8.26 5.62
C PRO A 513 -13.37 9.37 5.25
N PHE A 514 -13.87 10.42 4.59
CA PHE A 514 -13.21 11.70 4.54
C PHE A 514 -14.18 12.83 4.85
N VAL A 515 -13.65 13.91 5.43
CA VAL A 515 -14.37 15.15 5.70
C VAL A 515 -13.49 16.33 5.35
N THR A 516 -14.11 17.44 4.97
CA THR A 516 -13.40 18.73 4.84
C THR A 516 -13.91 19.70 5.89
N TRP A 517 -13.07 20.66 6.25
CA TRP A 517 -13.45 21.82 7.04
C TRP A 517 -12.70 23.05 6.55
N SER A 518 -13.35 24.21 6.57
CA SER A 518 -12.73 25.50 6.26
C SER A 518 -13.32 26.61 7.12
N ASN A 519 -12.51 27.65 7.40
CA ASN A 519 -12.99 28.87 8.02
C ASN A 519 -13.46 29.92 7.01
N PHE A 520 -13.62 29.53 5.76
CA PHE A 520 -14.25 30.28 4.68
C PHE A 520 -15.32 29.43 4.00
N ASN A 521 -16.19 30.08 3.22
CA ASN A 521 -17.34 29.40 2.67
C ASN A 521 -16.96 28.44 1.53
N MET A 522 -17.13 27.16 1.75
CA MET A 522 -16.92 26.09 0.76
C MET A 522 -18.27 25.43 0.44
N PRO A 523 -18.47 24.95 -0.80
CA PRO A 523 -19.64 24.16 -1.11
C PRO A 523 -19.77 22.95 -0.19
N GLN A 524 -20.98 22.70 0.29
CA GLN A 524 -21.29 21.45 1.01
C GLN A 524 -21.83 20.43 0.03
N GLN A 525 -21.22 19.25 -0.01
CA GLN A 525 -21.69 18.13 -0.82
C GLN A 525 -21.37 16.78 -0.17
N THR A 526 -22.21 15.80 -0.42
CA THR A 526 -21.96 14.40 -0.06
C THR A 526 -21.36 13.68 -1.26
N VAL A 527 -20.17 13.09 -1.09
CA VAL A 527 -19.47 12.31 -2.10
C VAL A 527 -19.61 10.82 -1.75
N PRO A 528 -20.49 10.08 -2.44
CA PRO A 528 -20.79 8.70 -2.06
C PRO A 528 -19.59 7.79 -2.09
N ILE A 529 -18.69 7.99 -3.05
CA ILE A 529 -17.41 7.29 -3.19
C ILE A 529 -16.46 8.08 -4.10
N LEU A 530 -15.18 8.06 -3.80
CA LEU A 530 -14.12 8.63 -4.62
C LEU A 530 -12.84 7.83 -4.40
N SER A 531 -12.10 7.45 -5.43
CA SER A 531 -10.78 6.82 -5.24
C SER A 531 -9.77 7.79 -4.65
N ASP A 532 -8.82 7.31 -3.85
CA ASP A 532 -7.75 8.12 -3.27
C ASP A 532 -6.98 8.91 -4.34
N SER A 533 -6.75 8.31 -5.51
CA SER A 533 -6.09 8.96 -6.65
C SER A 533 -6.85 10.16 -7.22
N PHE A 534 -8.12 10.32 -6.90
CA PHE A 534 -8.95 11.45 -7.34
C PHE A 534 -9.11 12.54 -6.28
N LEU A 535 -8.74 12.28 -5.02
CA LEU A 535 -8.93 13.24 -3.92
C LEU A 535 -8.21 14.57 -4.18
N GLY A 536 -6.96 14.52 -4.67
CA GLY A 536 -6.22 15.73 -5.02
C GLY A 536 -6.95 16.58 -6.08
N SER A 537 -7.44 15.93 -7.14
CA SER A 537 -8.23 16.60 -8.19
C SER A 537 -9.50 17.22 -7.65
N PHE A 538 -10.21 16.49 -6.80
CA PHE A 538 -11.43 16.96 -6.14
C PHE A 538 -11.20 18.24 -5.31
N VAL A 539 -10.10 18.28 -4.54
CA VAL A 539 -9.76 19.46 -3.73
C VAL A 539 -9.36 20.64 -4.61
N LEU A 540 -8.58 20.41 -5.68
CA LEU A 540 -8.20 21.47 -6.62
C LEU A 540 -9.42 22.03 -7.37
N ASP A 541 -10.39 21.19 -7.74
CA ASP A 541 -11.68 21.63 -8.30
C ASP A 541 -12.49 22.46 -7.31
N ALA A 542 -12.57 22.03 -6.04
CA ALA A 542 -13.28 22.75 -4.99
C ALA A 542 -12.68 24.14 -4.72
N LEU A 543 -11.35 24.28 -4.82
CA LEU A 543 -10.62 25.56 -4.72
C LEU A 543 -10.59 26.35 -6.04
N HIS A 544 -11.11 25.80 -7.13
CA HIS A 544 -11.08 26.38 -8.47
C HIS A 544 -9.67 26.76 -8.93
N LEU A 545 -8.71 25.86 -8.70
CA LEU A 545 -7.32 26.02 -9.11
C LEU A 545 -7.06 25.32 -10.44
N GLU A 546 -6.15 25.89 -11.26
CA GLU A 546 -5.62 25.21 -12.44
C GLU A 546 -4.96 23.89 -12.02
N LYS A 547 -5.11 22.85 -12.82
CA LYS A 547 -4.64 21.52 -12.46
C LYS A 547 -3.50 21.03 -13.36
N PRO A 548 -2.46 20.38 -12.79
CA PRO A 548 -1.53 19.60 -13.60
C PRO A 548 -2.26 18.50 -14.38
N ALA A 549 -1.70 18.09 -15.51
CA ALA A 549 -2.34 17.15 -16.46
C ALA A 549 -2.94 15.91 -15.82
N GLN A 550 -2.25 15.30 -14.84
CA GLN A 550 -2.77 14.12 -14.15
C GLN A 550 -4.05 14.43 -13.38
N PHE A 551 -4.07 15.53 -12.65
CA PHE A 551 -5.22 15.93 -11.85
C PHE A 551 -6.38 16.45 -12.72
N ALA A 552 -6.08 17.14 -13.83
CA ALA A 552 -7.08 17.52 -14.83
C ALA A 552 -7.74 16.31 -15.46
N PHE A 553 -6.96 15.29 -15.83
CA PHE A 553 -7.47 14.01 -16.35
C PHE A 553 -8.39 13.33 -15.32
N ASN A 554 -7.97 13.28 -14.06
CA ASN A 554 -8.70 12.64 -12.98
C ASN A 554 -10.05 13.32 -12.71
N SER A 555 -10.13 14.66 -12.79
CA SER A 555 -11.41 15.39 -12.68
C SER A 555 -12.43 14.94 -13.73
N GLY A 556 -11.99 14.77 -14.98
CA GLY A 556 -12.83 14.28 -16.06
C GLY A 556 -13.26 12.83 -15.86
N LEU A 557 -12.34 11.96 -15.46
CA LEU A 557 -12.62 10.53 -15.28
C LEU A 557 -13.53 10.27 -14.06
N SER A 558 -13.27 10.92 -12.93
CA SER A 558 -14.05 10.73 -11.69
C SER A 558 -15.52 11.14 -11.83
N ALA A 559 -15.86 12.03 -12.76
CA ALA A 559 -17.24 12.38 -13.07
C ALA A 559 -18.07 11.19 -13.60
N THR A 560 -17.43 10.19 -14.20
CA THR A 560 -18.11 9.00 -14.76
C THR A 560 -17.74 7.72 -14.01
N LEU A 561 -16.54 7.63 -13.48
CA LEU A 561 -15.99 6.46 -12.78
C LEU A 561 -15.29 6.91 -11.47
N PRO A 562 -16.04 7.32 -10.46
CA PRO A 562 -15.45 7.84 -9.21
C PRO A 562 -14.68 6.79 -8.41
N GLY A 563 -15.00 5.50 -8.55
CA GLY A 563 -14.34 4.42 -7.82
C GLY A 563 -13.54 3.50 -8.73
N LEU A 564 -12.25 3.28 -8.43
CA LEU A 564 -11.35 2.45 -9.22
C LEU A 564 -10.35 1.71 -8.33
N LEU A 565 -10.49 0.39 -8.24
CA LEU A 565 -9.48 -0.57 -7.76
C LEU A 565 -9.17 -1.57 -8.88
N SER A 566 -8.16 -2.39 -8.69
CA SER A 566 -7.78 -3.42 -9.67
C SER A 566 -8.88 -4.49 -9.91
N ASN A 567 -9.79 -4.67 -8.95
CA ASN A 567 -10.84 -5.70 -8.92
C ASN A 567 -12.24 -5.13 -8.58
N LEU A 568 -12.38 -3.81 -8.53
CA LEU A 568 -13.64 -3.12 -8.29
C LEU A 568 -13.66 -1.79 -9.01
N ALA A 569 -14.71 -1.52 -9.76
CA ALA A 569 -15.00 -0.21 -10.30
C ALA A 569 -16.39 0.23 -9.86
N VAL A 570 -16.55 1.54 -9.62
CA VAL A 570 -17.84 2.15 -9.25
C VAL A 570 -18.13 3.28 -10.22
N ASP A 571 -19.26 3.24 -10.91
CA ASP A 571 -19.68 4.32 -11.80
C ASP A 571 -20.39 5.46 -11.04
N SER A 572 -20.65 6.56 -11.72
CA SER A 572 -21.33 7.73 -11.13
C SER A 572 -22.78 7.46 -10.70
N ALA A 573 -23.40 6.37 -11.15
CA ALA A 573 -24.70 5.91 -10.69
C ALA A 573 -24.62 4.99 -9.45
N GLY A 574 -23.41 4.66 -8.98
CA GLY A 574 -23.15 3.78 -7.84
C GLY A 574 -23.18 2.28 -8.19
N ASN A 575 -23.22 1.92 -9.47
CA ASN A 575 -23.15 0.51 -9.86
C ASN A 575 -21.73 -0.03 -9.66
N LEU A 576 -21.65 -1.28 -9.17
CA LEU A 576 -20.41 -1.98 -8.87
C LEU A 576 -20.08 -2.97 -9.98
N TYR A 577 -18.81 -2.96 -10.39
CA TYR A 577 -18.29 -3.84 -11.44
C TYR A 577 -16.99 -4.53 -10.96
N PRO A 578 -16.81 -5.84 -11.20
CA PRO A 578 -15.55 -6.53 -10.88
C PRO A 578 -14.39 -6.08 -11.79
N THR A 579 -14.71 -5.51 -12.95
CA THR A 579 -13.81 -4.87 -13.89
C THR A 579 -14.51 -3.66 -14.50
N ALA A 580 -13.78 -2.59 -14.76
CA ALA A 580 -14.36 -1.37 -15.28
C ALA A 580 -15.21 -1.62 -16.57
N PRO A 581 -16.36 -0.94 -16.73
CA PRO A 581 -17.24 -1.12 -17.87
C PRO A 581 -16.57 -0.73 -19.19
N GLU A 582 -17.07 -1.25 -20.32
CA GLU A 582 -16.49 -1.04 -21.65
C GLU A 582 -16.35 0.46 -22.00
N SER A 583 -17.32 1.27 -21.58
CA SER A 583 -17.29 2.72 -21.79
C SER A 583 -16.12 3.43 -21.11
N ALA A 584 -15.56 2.86 -20.06
CA ALA A 584 -14.41 3.41 -19.33
C ALA A 584 -13.05 2.89 -19.82
N GLN A 585 -13.02 1.86 -20.69
CA GLN A 585 -11.77 1.22 -21.09
C GLN A 585 -10.81 2.18 -21.81
N ALA A 586 -11.31 3.01 -22.72
CA ALA A 586 -10.49 3.96 -23.45
C ALA A 586 -9.90 5.06 -22.53
N PRO A 587 -10.69 5.73 -21.67
CA PRO A 587 -10.15 6.63 -20.66
C PRO A 587 -9.13 5.95 -19.72
N LEU A 588 -9.38 4.71 -19.28
CA LEU A 588 -8.45 4.00 -18.40
C LEU A 588 -7.13 3.67 -19.09
N GLU A 589 -7.14 3.38 -20.41
CA GLU A 589 -5.89 3.19 -21.15
C GLU A 589 -5.11 4.52 -21.28
N GLN A 590 -5.80 5.66 -21.46
CA GLN A 590 -5.16 6.99 -21.43
C GLN A 590 -4.58 7.30 -20.06
N TYR A 591 -5.29 6.98 -18.98
CA TYR A 591 -4.78 7.09 -17.60
C TYR A 591 -3.50 6.27 -17.42
N ARG A 592 -3.52 5.02 -17.87
CA ARG A 592 -2.36 4.12 -17.81
C ARG A 592 -1.17 4.68 -18.60
N GLN A 593 -1.41 5.24 -19.79
CA GLN A 593 -0.36 5.87 -20.61
C GLN A 593 0.24 7.10 -19.90
N LEU A 594 -0.60 7.95 -19.32
CA LEU A 594 -0.19 9.15 -18.58
C LEU A 594 0.66 8.79 -17.36
N GLN A 595 0.20 7.84 -16.55
CA GLN A 595 0.96 7.34 -15.40
C GLN A 595 2.28 6.67 -15.83
N TYR A 596 2.25 5.84 -16.88
CA TYR A 596 3.44 5.20 -17.41
C TYR A 596 4.47 6.23 -17.88
N ASP A 597 4.03 7.28 -18.57
CA ASP A 597 4.91 8.34 -19.05
C ASP A 597 5.69 9.00 -17.90
N GLN A 598 5.02 9.28 -16.80
CA GLN A 598 5.61 9.96 -15.66
C GLN A 598 6.55 9.06 -14.84
N LEU A 599 6.18 7.78 -14.61
CA LEU A 599 6.96 6.84 -13.78
C LEU A 599 8.10 6.17 -14.56
N PHE A 600 7.79 5.62 -15.72
CA PHE A 600 8.66 4.71 -16.46
C PHE A 600 9.09 5.24 -17.82
N GLY A 601 8.32 6.18 -18.36
CA GLY A 601 8.44 6.68 -19.72
C GLY A 601 9.43 7.84 -19.87
N GLN A 602 9.23 8.60 -20.94
CA GLN A 602 10.12 9.68 -21.37
C GLN A 602 9.71 11.06 -20.82
N GLN A 603 8.65 11.10 -19.97
CA GLN A 603 8.09 12.35 -19.39
C GLN A 603 7.68 13.38 -20.47
N TYR A 604 7.03 12.91 -21.53
CA TYR A 604 6.52 13.76 -22.60
C TYR A 604 5.55 14.83 -22.10
N VAL A 605 4.73 14.49 -21.11
CA VAL A 605 3.84 15.47 -20.43
C VAL A 605 4.66 16.64 -19.87
N ALA A 606 5.72 16.35 -19.12
CA ALA A 606 6.54 17.39 -18.52
C ALA A 606 7.24 18.26 -19.58
N LYS A 607 7.69 17.65 -20.68
CA LYS A 607 8.26 18.38 -21.83
C LYS A 607 7.22 19.29 -22.48
N TYR A 608 6.02 18.78 -22.74
CA TYR A 608 4.92 19.58 -23.31
C TYR A 608 4.65 20.84 -22.49
N TYR A 609 4.53 20.71 -21.17
CA TYR A 609 4.27 21.84 -20.27
C TYR A 609 5.48 22.77 -20.08
N SER A 610 6.72 22.31 -20.24
CA SER A 610 7.92 23.14 -20.20
C SER A 610 8.20 23.88 -21.49
N GLU A 611 7.80 23.34 -22.63
CA GLU A 611 7.98 23.93 -23.97
C GLU A 611 6.79 24.82 -24.38
N GLY A 612 5.61 24.55 -23.82
CA GLY A 612 4.39 25.34 -24.04
C GLY A 612 4.32 26.52 -23.05
N ASP A 613 4.16 27.72 -23.60
CA ASP A 613 4.04 29.02 -22.87
C ASP A 613 2.80 29.10 -21.94
N ILE A 614 2.59 28.16 -21.03
CA ILE A 614 1.48 28.19 -20.05
C ILE A 614 1.66 29.39 -19.12
N SER A 615 2.91 29.74 -18.76
CA SER A 615 3.20 30.94 -17.97
C SER A 615 2.83 32.25 -18.68
N LYS A 616 2.79 32.26 -20.03
CA LYS A 616 2.31 33.44 -20.79
C LYS A 616 0.79 33.53 -20.82
N LEU A 617 0.09 32.38 -20.97
CA LEU A 617 -1.37 32.33 -20.97
C LEU A 617 -1.96 32.71 -19.60
N ALA A 618 -1.36 32.25 -18.50
CA ALA A 618 -1.74 32.67 -17.16
C ALA A 618 -1.53 34.19 -16.96
N GLY A 619 -0.44 34.75 -17.47
CA GLY A 619 -0.17 36.20 -17.44
C GLY A 619 -1.13 37.03 -18.31
N GLU A 620 -1.59 36.51 -19.46
CA GLU A 620 -2.60 37.15 -20.33
C GLU A 620 -4.01 37.12 -19.75
N LEU A 621 -4.32 36.15 -18.88
CA LEU A 621 -5.60 36.02 -18.20
C LEU A 621 -5.65 36.73 -16.84
N GLY A 622 -4.56 37.35 -16.41
CA GLY A 622 -4.50 38.19 -15.19
C GLY A 622 -4.51 37.36 -13.88
N TYR A 623 -3.90 36.17 -13.88
CA TYR A 623 -3.73 35.30 -12.70
C TYR A 623 -2.37 35.45 -12.07
#